data_0d48a13a3a49eaf097d851a59b1a8ad2
#
_entry.id   0d48a13a3a49eaf097d851a59b1a8ad2
#
_cell.length_a   1.000
_cell.length_b   1.000
_cell.length_c   1.000
_cell.angle_alpha   90.00
_cell.angle_beta   90.00
_cell.angle_gamma   90.00
#
_symmetry.space_group_name_H-M   'P 1'
#
loop_
_entity.id
_entity.type
_entity.pdbx_description
1 polymer ?
#
loop_
_entity_poly.entity_id
_entity_poly.type
_entity_poly.pdbx_seq_one_letter_code
_entity_poly.pdbx_strand_id
1 'polypeptide(L)'
;MGNKFWYYTGSKSLLMLSDILFVMTITFVIYQDTQSVAYAALFPLIRTLCQLLAGLISPVLADHFQAGRLLKWVPLLRLVMLIVFTSQFHFFQQHMVWLFGALILISITGGVISPLLQAIMPMLVPANQLVKANSTASIFHQTVQIAGYSFTGMLVLLIGPFYLMWITCFMIVLSYLFFIPVFPLLKQEDTVRKANKMNSFKDGWAIIWTNKTIRTLTFMDVCENMAGAVWIGAITLAFVTHDLNESEEWWGFINAAYYTGAILGGLLAAWISRLIQKQLLLFMAAGSFIYAVLTIVFSLNSLPWLALLLCILMGPAYQIRDVSQQTILQTETPVRDLSKVYSAHYVLSSVSVGLSIFFVGLIADAFGARTVYLLGGLFVLICSGIAILAFMRQKKKSG
;
A
#
# COMPACT_ATOMS: atom_id res chain seq x y z
N MET A 1 2.94 6.60 22.77
CA MET A 1 1.95 6.98 21.75
C MET A 1 0.66 7.42 22.44
N GLY A 2 0.06 8.53 22.01
CA GLY A 2 -1.18 9.04 22.59
C GLY A 2 -2.42 8.29 22.08
N ASN A 3 -3.57 8.47 22.74
CA ASN A 3 -4.83 7.83 22.37
C ASN A 3 -5.25 8.13 20.91
N LYS A 4 -4.95 9.33 20.38
CA LYS A 4 -5.29 9.72 19.01
C LYS A 4 -4.59 8.87 17.96
N PHE A 5 -3.38 8.37 18.24
CA PHE A 5 -2.68 7.42 17.37
C PHE A 5 -3.46 6.10 17.23
N TRP A 6 -3.96 5.56 18.35
CA TRP A 6 -4.72 4.31 18.34
C TRP A 6 -6.06 4.45 17.64
N TYR A 7 -6.75 5.58 17.84
CA TYR A 7 -7.99 5.89 17.12
C TYR A 7 -7.75 5.99 15.60
N TYR A 8 -6.69 6.67 15.18
CA TYR A 8 -6.31 6.75 13.77
C TYR A 8 -5.95 5.38 13.19
N THR A 9 -5.12 4.60 13.88
CA THR A 9 -4.68 3.27 13.41
C THR A 9 -5.87 2.30 13.32
N GLY A 10 -6.76 2.30 14.31
CA GLY A 10 -7.99 1.52 14.30
C GLY A 10 -8.92 1.92 13.15
N SER A 11 -9.15 3.21 12.97
CA SER A 11 -9.95 3.73 11.85
C SER A 11 -9.38 3.30 10.49
N LYS A 12 -8.06 3.48 10.28
CA LYS A 12 -7.39 3.10 9.03
C LYS A 12 -7.47 1.59 8.78
N SER A 13 -7.32 0.77 9.82
CA SER A 13 -7.43 -0.69 9.75
C SER A 13 -8.85 -1.14 9.37
N LEU A 14 -9.87 -0.55 9.99
CA LEU A 14 -11.28 -0.84 9.66
C LEU A 14 -11.63 -0.40 8.23
N LEU A 15 -11.15 0.76 7.79
CA LEU A 15 -11.34 1.23 6.42
C LEU A 15 -10.69 0.27 5.42
N MET A 16 -9.47 -0.19 5.70
CA MET A 16 -8.76 -1.16 4.87
C MET A 16 -9.49 -2.50 4.82
N LEU A 17 -9.97 -3.00 5.97
CA LEU A 17 -10.75 -4.24 6.01
C LEU A 17 -12.01 -4.10 5.15
N SER A 18 -12.74 -2.98 5.27
CA SER A 18 -13.91 -2.70 4.43
C SER A 18 -13.58 -2.70 2.94
N ASP A 19 -12.40 -2.17 2.56
CA ASP A 19 -11.92 -2.18 1.18
C ASP A 19 -11.66 -3.58 0.65
N ILE A 20 -11.04 -4.44 1.47
CA ILE A 20 -10.77 -5.85 1.10
C ILE A 20 -12.09 -6.61 0.94
N LEU A 21 -13.00 -6.49 1.93
CA LEU A 21 -14.33 -7.11 1.87
C LEU A 21 -15.07 -6.69 0.60
N PHE A 22 -15.11 -5.39 0.32
CA PHE A 22 -15.77 -4.83 -0.86
C PHE A 22 -15.20 -5.39 -2.16
N VAL A 23 -13.88 -5.31 -2.34
CA VAL A 23 -13.22 -5.74 -3.59
C VAL A 23 -13.42 -7.22 -3.82
N MET A 24 -13.17 -8.04 -2.81
CA MET A 24 -13.29 -9.51 -2.96
C MET A 24 -14.73 -9.93 -3.21
N THR A 25 -15.69 -9.35 -2.48
CA THR A 25 -17.11 -9.68 -2.65
C THR A 25 -17.61 -9.35 -4.06
N ILE A 26 -17.30 -8.15 -4.55
CA ILE A 26 -17.74 -7.73 -5.89
C ILE A 26 -17.03 -8.53 -6.98
N THR A 27 -15.72 -8.80 -6.84
CA THR A 27 -14.98 -9.66 -7.78
C THR A 27 -15.60 -11.06 -7.86
N PHE A 28 -15.99 -11.62 -6.71
CA PHE A 28 -16.67 -12.91 -6.63
C PHE A 28 -18.05 -12.88 -7.32
N VAL A 29 -18.85 -11.84 -7.10
CA VAL A 29 -20.16 -11.68 -7.74
C VAL A 29 -20.04 -11.57 -9.25
N ILE A 30 -19.14 -10.71 -9.74
CA ILE A 30 -18.92 -10.56 -11.18
C ILE A 30 -18.48 -11.91 -11.78
N TYR A 31 -17.61 -12.67 -11.09
CA TYR A 31 -17.20 -14.00 -11.57
C TYR A 31 -18.37 -14.98 -11.61
N GLN A 32 -19.20 -15.02 -10.57
CA GLN A 32 -20.37 -15.90 -10.54
C GLN A 32 -21.37 -15.58 -11.66
N ASP A 33 -21.64 -14.29 -11.91
CA ASP A 33 -22.65 -13.87 -12.87
C ASP A 33 -22.17 -14.01 -14.33
N THR A 34 -20.86 -13.81 -14.59
CA THR A 34 -20.30 -13.82 -15.94
C THR A 34 -19.56 -15.13 -16.31
N GLN A 35 -19.17 -15.92 -15.30
CA GLN A 35 -18.29 -17.09 -15.46
C GLN A 35 -16.98 -16.76 -16.19
N SER A 36 -16.54 -15.47 -16.12
CA SER A 36 -15.36 -14.97 -16.82
C SER A 36 -14.36 -14.37 -15.83
N VAL A 37 -13.16 -14.95 -15.80
CA VAL A 37 -12.03 -14.41 -15.03
C VAL A 37 -11.63 -13.02 -15.52
N ALA A 38 -11.72 -12.77 -16.82
CA ALA A 38 -11.39 -11.47 -17.41
C ALA A 38 -12.34 -10.37 -16.92
N TYR A 39 -13.66 -10.60 -16.90
CA TYR A 39 -14.63 -9.65 -16.36
C TYR A 39 -14.43 -9.42 -14.85
N ALA A 40 -14.16 -10.47 -14.08
CA ALA A 40 -13.89 -10.36 -12.66
C ALA A 40 -12.62 -9.53 -12.37
N ALA A 41 -11.58 -9.67 -13.19
CA ALA A 41 -10.34 -8.90 -13.06
C ALA A 41 -10.48 -7.41 -13.49
N LEU A 42 -11.50 -7.07 -14.30
CA LEU A 42 -11.75 -5.68 -14.69
C LEU A 42 -12.04 -4.77 -13.50
N PHE A 43 -12.74 -5.26 -12.47
CA PHE A 43 -13.08 -4.41 -11.32
C PHE A 43 -11.85 -3.96 -10.51
N PRO A 44 -10.96 -4.84 -10.03
CA PRO A 44 -9.72 -4.41 -9.37
C PRO A 44 -8.86 -3.48 -10.24
N LEU A 45 -8.82 -3.72 -11.56
CA LEU A 45 -8.10 -2.86 -12.51
C LEU A 45 -8.72 -1.45 -12.57
N ILE A 46 -10.03 -1.36 -12.83
CA ILE A 46 -10.76 -0.08 -12.89
C ILE A 46 -10.63 0.67 -11.57
N ARG A 47 -10.78 -0.04 -10.44
CA ARG A 47 -10.59 0.53 -9.10
C ARG A 47 -9.21 1.17 -8.95
N THR A 48 -8.15 0.46 -9.34
CA THR A 48 -6.78 0.96 -9.23
C THR A 48 -6.58 2.20 -10.09
N LEU A 49 -7.07 2.20 -11.33
CA LEU A 49 -7.02 3.35 -12.23
C LEU A 49 -7.81 4.56 -11.67
N CYS A 50 -9.01 4.34 -11.16
CA CYS A 50 -9.83 5.39 -10.53
C CYS A 50 -9.13 5.98 -9.30
N GLN A 51 -8.54 5.13 -8.46
CA GLN A 51 -7.81 5.59 -7.28
C GLN A 51 -6.55 6.36 -7.65
N LEU A 52 -5.83 5.95 -8.69
CA LEU A 52 -4.67 6.67 -9.21
C LEU A 52 -5.07 8.06 -9.71
N LEU A 53 -6.09 8.16 -10.57
CA LEU A 53 -6.56 9.44 -11.11
C LEU A 53 -7.10 10.37 -10.00
N ALA A 54 -7.87 9.81 -9.07
CA ALA A 54 -8.38 10.57 -7.93
C ALA A 54 -7.27 11.00 -6.96
N GLY A 55 -6.26 10.16 -6.77
CA GLY A 55 -5.07 10.46 -5.98
C GLY A 55 -4.27 11.63 -6.54
N LEU A 56 -4.16 11.73 -7.87
CA LEU A 56 -3.54 12.88 -8.57
C LEU A 56 -4.24 14.21 -8.24
N ILE A 57 -5.57 14.17 -8.18
CA ILE A 57 -6.41 15.36 -7.97
C ILE A 57 -6.55 15.68 -6.48
N SER A 58 -6.30 14.70 -5.59
CA SER A 58 -6.49 14.83 -4.13
C SER A 58 -5.82 16.07 -3.51
N PRO A 59 -4.55 16.46 -3.84
CA PRO A 59 -3.96 17.67 -3.29
C PRO A 59 -4.68 18.95 -3.71
N VAL A 60 -5.14 19.02 -4.96
CA VAL A 60 -5.90 20.17 -5.48
C VAL A 60 -7.23 20.30 -4.76
N LEU A 61 -7.93 19.18 -4.54
CA LEU A 61 -9.15 19.16 -3.75
C LEU A 61 -8.89 19.55 -2.29
N ALA A 62 -7.78 19.09 -1.69
CA ALA A 62 -7.41 19.42 -0.32
C ALA A 62 -7.09 20.91 -0.12
N ASP A 63 -6.49 21.55 -1.11
CA ASP A 63 -6.22 22.99 -1.06
C ASP A 63 -7.50 23.83 -1.30
N HIS A 64 -8.44 23.31 -2.08
CA HIS A 64 -9.72 24.01 -2.33
C HIS A 64 -10.72 23.83 -1.19
N PHE A 65 -10.92 22.60 -0.73
CA PHE A 65 -11.97 22.24 0.25
C PHE A 65 -11.45 22.04 1.68
N GLN A 66 -10.14 22.19 1.92
CA GLN A 66 -9.44 21.85 3.18
C GLN A 66 -9.41 20.33 3.44
N ALA A 67 -8.21 19.83 3.81
CA ALA A 67 -8.00 18.39 4.02
C ALA A 67 -8.91 17.81 5.11
N GLY A 68 -9.12 18.56 6.20
CA GLY A 68 -9.99 18.13 7.30
C GLY A 68 -11.46 17.98 6.89
N ARG A 69 -11.96 18.86 6.00
CA ARG A 69 -13.32 18.73 5.46
C ARG A 69 -13.46 17.53 4.53
N LEU A 70 -12.47 17.28 3.66
CA LEU A 70 -12.47 16.10 2.79
C LEU A 70 -12.48 14.81 3.61
N LEU A 71 -11.63 14.72 4.63
CA LEU A 71 -11.56 13.55 5.51
C LEU A 71 -12.84 13.36 6.35
N LYS A 72 -13.64 14.41 6.54
CA LYS A 72 -14.94 14.31 7.19
C LYS A 72 -16.04 13.87 6.22
N TRP A 73 -16.14 14.47 5.04
CA TRP A 73 -17.30 14.31 4.17
C TRP A 73 -17.15 13.20 3.13
N VAL A 74 -15.94 12.95 2.62
CA VAL A 74 -15.74 11.92 1.59
C VAL A 74 -16.00 10.50 2.10
N PRO A 75 -15.59 10.10 3.34
CA PRO A 75 -15.98 8.80 3.89
C PRO A 75 -17.50 8.65 4.09
N LEU A 76 -18.20 9.74 4.48
CA LEU A 76 -19.67 9.73 4.60
C LEU A 76 -20.33 9.62 3.23
N LEU A 77 -19.85 10.35 2.22
CA LEU A 77 -20.33 10.20 0.85
C LEU A 77 -20.16 8.76 0.36
N ARG A 78 -18.97 8.18 0.61
CA ARG A 78 -18.71 6.78 0.28
C ARG A 78 -19.67 5.82 0.98
N LEU A 79 -19.94 6.05 2.27
CA LEU A 79 -20.90 5.24 3.04
C LEU A 79 -22.29 5.32 2.42
N VAL A 80 -22.77 6.52 2.08
CA VAL A 80 -24.07 6.71 1.42
C VAL A 80 -24.11 5.97 0.08
N MET A 81 -23.08 6.11 -0.75
CA MET A 81 -22.98 5.39 -2.03
C MET A 81 -23.03 3.86 -1.83
N LEU A 82 -22.32 3.35 -0.83
CA LEU A 82 -22.32 1.92 -0.53
C LEU A 82 -23.66 1.43 0.03
N ILE A 83 -24.34 2.21 0.86
CA ILE A 83 -25.69 1.88 1.35
C ILE A 83 -26.67 1.81 0.18
N VAL A 84 -26.65 2.81 -0.72
CA VAL A 84 -27.50 2.81 -1.94
C VAL A 84 -27.16 1.61 -2.80
N PHE A 85 -25.88 1.35 -3.05
CA PHE A 85 -25.42 0.20 -3.82
C PHE A 85 -25.90 -1.12 -3.20
N THR A 86 -25.73 -1.30 -1.89
CA THR A 86 -26.12 -2.53 -1.19
C THR A 86 -27.64 -2.69 -1.14
N SER A 87 -28.41 -1.63 -0.93
CA SER A 87 -29.88 -1.69 -0.92
C SER A 87 -30.46 -2.07 -2.30
N GLN A 88 -29.77 -1.69 -3.38
CA GLN A 88 -30.16 -2.00 -4.75
C GLN A 88 -29.28 -3.10 -5.37
N PHE A 89 -28.70 -3.99 -4.56
CA PHE A 89 -27.70 -4.96 -4.97
C PHE A 89 -28.15 -5.84 -6.15
N HIS A 90 -29.39 -6.37 -6.11
CA HIS A 90 -29.95 -7.18 -7.18
C HIS A 90 -30.13 -6.42 -8.51
N PHE A 91 -30.49 -5.14 -8.44
CA PHE A 91 -30.58 -4.29 -9.64
C PHE A 91 -29.20 -4.16 -10.30
N PHE A 92 -28.17 -3.88 -9.50
CA PHE A 92 -26.82 -3.74 -10.02
C PHE A 92 -26.25 -5.06 -10.59
N GLN A 93 -26.55 -6.20 -9.97
CA GLN A 93 -26.17 -7.51 -10.52
C GLN A 93 -26.73 -7.75 -11.93
N GLN A 94 -27.99 -7.38 -12.15
CA GLN A 94 -28.65 -7.58 -13.45
C GLN A 94 -28.20 -6.58 -14.52
N HIS A 95 -27.57 -5.46 -14.14
CA HIS A 95 -27.22 -4.37 -15.04
C HIS A 95 -25.72 -4.01 -14.92
N MET A 96 -24.87 -4.74 -15.61
CA MET A 96 -23.40 -4.60 -15.53
C MET A 96 -22.89 -3.18 -15.78
N VAL A 97 -23.50 -2.41 -16.68
CA VAL A 97 -23.09 -1.01 -16.95
C VAL A 97 -23.30 -0.13 -15.71
N TRP A 98 -24.44 -0.26 -15.03
CA TRP A 98 -24.72 0.47 -13.80
C TRP A 98 -23.85 -0.02 -12.63
N LEU A 99 -23.58 -1.32 -12.57
CA LEU A 99 -22.62 -1.90 -11.61
C LEU A 99 -21.26 -1.20 -11.73
N PHE A 100 -20.65 -1.23 -12.91
CA PHE A 100 -19.32 -0.62 -13.10
C PHE A 100 -19.36 0.90 -12.90
N GLY A 101 -20.42 1.59 -13.29
CA GLY A 101 -20.60 3.00 -13.01
C GLY A 101 -20.58 3.33 -11.51
N ALA A 102 -21.32 2.57 -10.70
CA ALA A 102 -21.32 2.71 -9.24
C ALA A 102 -19.93 2.39 -8.64
N LEU A 103 -19.27 1.32 -9.12
CA LEU A 103 -17.94 0.93 -8.67
C LEU A 103 -16.87 2.00 -8.96
N ILE A 104 -16.93 2.67 -10.10
CA ILE A 104 -16.07 3.81 -10.45
C ILE A 104 -16.26 4.94 -9.43
N LEU A 105 -17.50 5.35 -9.17
CA LEU A 105 -17.80 6.45 -8.23
C LEU A 105 -17.30 6.13 -6.81
N ILE A 106 -17.55 4.91 -6.32
CA ILE A 106 -17.07 4.47 -5.00
C ILE A 106 -15.53 4.45 -4.96
N SER A 107 -14.87 3.99 -6.03
CA SER A 107 -13.41 3.86 -6.09
C SER A 107 -12.70 5.21 -6.07
N ILE A 108 -13.25 6.23 -6.71
CA ILE A 108 -12.73 7.60 -6.70
C ILE A 108 -12.60 8.14 -5.27
N THR A 109 -13.56 7.84 -4.39
CA THR A 109 -13.52 8.31 -2.99
C THR A 109 -12.29 7.79 -2.24
N GLY A 110 -11.88 6.53 -2.50
CA GLY A 110 -10.68 5.93 -1.89
C GLY A 110 -9.39 6.63 -2.33
N GLY A 111 -9.29 6.96 -3.61
CA GLY A 111 -8.14 7.68 -4.16
C GLY A 111 -7.97 9.09 -3.58
N VAL A 112 -9.07 9.80 -3.33
CA VAL A 112 -9.03 11.13 -2.69
C VAL A 112 -8.55 11.04 -1.24
N ILE A 113 -9.00 10.03 -0.49
CA ILE A 113 -8.72 9.91 0.96
C ILE A 113 -7.32 9.40 1.24
N SER A 114 -6.79 8.49 0.42
CA SER A 114 -5.54 7.75 0.72
C SER A 114 -4.32 8.65 0.99
N PRO A 115 -3.96 9.63 0.13
CA PRO A 115 -2.81 10.51 0.39
C PRO A 115 -3.02 11.40 1.63
N LEU A 116 -4.27 11.81 1.89
CA LEU A 116 -4.61 12.64 3.04
C LEU A 116 -4.46 11.89 4.35
N LEU A 117 -4.90 10.63 4.41
CA LEU A 117 -4.71 9.79 5.60
C LEU A 117 -3.23 9.55 5.88
N GLN A 118 -2.42 9.29 4.87
CA GLN A 118 -0.98 9.06 5.06
C GLN A 118 -0.27 10.30 5.65
N ALA A 119 -0.72 11.49 5.30
CA ALA A 119 -0.14 12.74 5.77
C ALA A 119 -0.43 13.06 7.26
N ILE A 120 -1.35 12.34 7.92
CA ILE A 120 -1.75 12.62 9.33
C ILE A 120 -0.73 12.09 10.34
N MET A 121 0.03 11.05 10.04
CA MET A 121 0.90 10.37 11.00
C MET A 121 1.83 11.31 11.77
N PRO A 122 2.54 12.28 11.16
CA PRO A 122 3.41 13.22 11.89
C PRO A 122 2.66 14.19 12.82
N MET A 123 1.35 14.33 12.66
CA MET A 123 0.52 15.15 13.55
C MET A 123 0.09 14.40 14.82
N LEU A 124 0.18 13.07 14.80
CA LEU A 124 -0.27 12.20 15.89
C LEU A 124 0.82 11.86 16.91
N VAL A 125 2.07 11.86 16.46
CA VAL A 125 3.22 11.47 17.27
C VAL A 125 4.41 12.41 17.05
N PRO A 126 5.25 12.63 18.07
CA PRO A 126 6.46 13.43 17.89
C PRO A 126 7.44 12.73 16.94
N ALA A 127 8.31 13.51 16.28
CA ALA A 127 9.24 13.04 15.26
C ALA A 127 10.12 11.86 15.72
N ASN A 128 10.55 11.85 16.97
CA ASN A 128 11.36 10.77 17.54
C ASN A 128 10.61 9.45 17.79
N GLN A 129 9.28 9.42 17.58
CA GLN A 129 8.44 8.23 17.70
C GLN A 129 7.87 7.76 16.37
N LEU A 130 8.18 8.44 15.26
CA LEU A 130 7.61 8.12 13.93
C LEU A 130 7.97 6.70 13.48
N VAL A 131 9.22 6.25 13.67
CA VAL A 131 9.61 4.87 13.33
C VAL A 131 8.74 3.86 14.08
N LYS A 132 8.58 4.04 15.40
CA LYS A 132 7.75 3.15 16.22
C LYS A 132 6.28 3.18 15.79
N ALA A 133 5.76 4.37 15.47
CA ALA A 133 4.39 4.56 15.01
C ALA A 133 4.14 3.89 13.65
N ASN A 134 5.03 4.11 12.67
CA ASN A 134 4.95 3.49 11.36
C ASN A 134 5.10 1.97 11.45
N SER A 135 6.02 1.44 12.28
CA SER A 135 6.15 0.00 12.52
C SER A 135 4.88 -0.61 13.09
N THR A 136 4.31 0.04 14.13
CA THR A 136 3.05 -0.43 14.73
C THR A 136 1.90 -0.40 13.71
N ALA A 137 1.75 0.70 12.97
CA ALA A 137 0.72 0.80 11.91
C ALA A 137 0.92 -0.26 10.82
N SER A 138 2.16 -0.61 10.47
CA SER A 138 2.48 -1.67 9.50
C SER A 138 2.08 -3.05 10.01
N ILE A 139 2.29 -3.37 11.30
CA ILE A 139 1.83 -4.64 11.90
C ILE A 139 0.31 -4.76 11.74
N PHE A 140 -0.44 -3.72 12.13
CA PHE A 140 -1.90 -3.71 11.95
C PHE A 140 -2.30 -3.88 10.49
N HIS A 141 -1.62 -3.19 9.57
CA HIS A 141 -1.86 -3.29 8.14
C HIS A 141 -1.68 -4.73 7.64
N GLN A 142 -0.56 -5.38 7.95
CA GLN A 142 -0.29 -6.76 7.54
C GLN A 142 -1.31 -7.75 8.15
N THR A 143 -1.61 -7.59 9.45
CA THR A 143 -2.59 -8.46 10.13
C THR A 143 -3.98 -8.35 9.51
N VAL A 144 -4.44 -7.12 9.24
CA VAL A 144 -5.74 -6.88 8.59
C VAL A 144 -5.77 -7.43 7.17
N GLN A 145 -4.65 -7.31 6.44
CA GLN A 145 -4.52 -7.82 5.08
C GLN A 145 -4.64 -9.34 5.04
N ILE A 146 -3.90 -10.04 5.91
CA ILE A 146 -3.99 -11.51 6.02
C ILE A 146 -5.41 -11.92 6.39
N ALA A 147 -5.94 -11.37 7.48
CA ALA A 147 -7.29 -11.70 7.96
C ALA A 147 -8.34 -11.39 6.88
N GLY A 148 -8.27 -10.22 6.27
CA GLY A 148 -9.19 -9.78 5.23
C GLY A 148 -9.22 -10.73 4.04
N TYR A 149 -8.06 -11.02 3.45
CA TYR A 149 -8.00 -11.92 2.28
C TYR A 149 -8.35 -13.37 2.64
N SER A 150 -7.91 -13.88 3.80
CA SER A 150 -8.18 -15.26 4.20
C SER A 150 -9.65 -15.50 4.56
N PHE A 151 -10.26 -14.59 5.31
CA PHE A 151 -11.63 -14.81 5.80
C PHE A 151 -12.70 -14.34 4.82
N THR A 152 -12.45 -13.37 3.95
CA THR A 152 -13.50 -12.85 3.05
C THR A 152 -14.03 -13.92 2.11
N GLY A 153 -13.17 -14.76 1.53
CA GLY A 153 -13.61 -15.86 0.67
C GLY A 153 -14.56 -16.82 1.39
N MET A 154 -14.20 -17.22 2.63
CA MET A 154 -15.04 -18.06 3.46
C MET A 154 -16.36 -17.37 3.84
N LEU A 155 -16.31 -16.09 4.23
CA LEU A 155 -17.50 -15.33 4.61
C LEU A 155 -18.48 -15.16 3.45
N VAL A 156 -17.99 -14.90 2.22
CA VAL A 156 -18.84 -14.80 1.02
C VAL A 156 -19.66 -16.09 0.83
N LEU A 157 -19.03 -17.26 1.04
CA LEU A 157 -19.69 -18.56 0.87
C LEU A 157 -20.68 -18.86 2.02
N LEU A 158 -20.35 -18.45 3.26
CA LEU A 158 -21.16 -18.76 4.43
C LEU A 158 -22.41 -17.87 4.57
N ILE A 159 -22.25 -16.56 4.36
CA ILE A 159 -23.33 -15.59 4.63
C ILE A 159 -23.86 -14.92 3.35
N GLY A 160 -23.20 -15.14 2.23
CA GLY A 160 -23.54 -14.56 0.94
C GLY A 160 -23.05 -13.14 0.72
N PRO A 161 -22.92 -12.72 -0.55
CA PRO A 161 -22.37 -11.41 -0.92
C PRO A 161 -23.20 -10.24 -0.41
N PHE A 162 -24.52 -10.35 -0.39
CA PHE A 162 -25.43 -9.29 0.06
C PHE A 162 -25.19 -8.89 1.53
N TYR A 163 -25.14 -9.87 2.44
CA TYR A 163 -24.90 -9.60 3.87
C TYR A 163 -23.47 -9.12 4.10
N LEU A 164 -22.50 -9.61 3.34
CA LEU A 164 -21.11 -9.15 3.44
C LEU A 164 -20.94 -7.68 3.01
N MET A 165 -21.76 -7.22 2.07
CA MET A 165 -21.81 -5.79 1.71
C MET A 165 -22.36 -4.92 2.85
N TRP A 166 -23.34 -5.38 3.62
CA TRP A 166 -23.80 -4.67 4.82
C TRP A 166 -22.74 -4.65 5.93
N ILE A 167 -21.98 -5.73 6.09
CA ILE A 167 -20.80 -5.76 7.01
C ILE A 167 -19.77 -4.74 6.55
N THR A 168 -19.53 -4.61 5.25
CA THR A 168 -18.64 -3.58 4.68
C THR A 168 -19.09 -2.16 5.05
N CYS A 169 -20.39 -1.86 4.91
CA CYS A 169 -20.96 -0.58 5.34
C CYS A 169 -20.76 -0.35 6.85
N PHE A 170 -21.02 -1.37 7.67
CA PHE A 170 -20.82 -1.31 9.11
C PHE A 170 -19.35 -1.02 9.50
N MET A 171 -18.37 -1.64 8.81
CA MET A 171 -16.95 -1.37 9.03
C MET A 171 -16.58 0.09 8.71
N ILE A 172 -17.19 0.70 7.69
CA ILE A 172 -16.97 2.12 7.39
C ILE A 172 -17.57 3.01 8.48
N VAL A 173 -18.75 2.68 9.00
CA VAL A 173 -19.34 3.41 10.14
C VAL A 173 -18.41 3.36 11.34
N LEU A 174 -17.95 2.16 11.71
CA LEU A 174 -17.00 2.00 12.81
C LEU A 174 -15.69 2.77 12.56
N SER A 175 -15.14 2.69 11.36
CA SER A 175 -13.94 3.45 10.96
C SER A 175 -14.16 4.95 11.17
N TYR A 176 -15.30 5.47 10.74
CA TYR A 176 -15.65 6.88 10.91
C TYR A 176 -15.77 7.29 12.37
N LEU A 177 -16.43 6.48 13.20
CA LEU A 177 -16.55 6.71 14.64
C LEU A 177 -15.18 6.74 15.33
N PHE A 178 -14.28 5.80 14.97
CA PHE A 178 -12.90 5.80 15.47
C PHE A 178 -12.12 7.05 15.00
N PHE A 179 -12.46 7.65 13.86
CA PHE A 179 -11.78 8.82 13.36
C PHE A 179 -12.24 10.15 14.01
N ILE A 180 -13.43 10.18 14.65
CA ILE A 180 -13.98 11.40 15.28
C ILE A 180 -12.98 12.10 16.23
N PRO A 181 -12.25 11.39 17.12
CA PRO A 181 -11.29 12.03 18.04
C PRO A 181 -10.07 12.66 17.34
N VAL A 182 -9.86 12.36 16.05
CA VAL A 182 -8.74 12.88 15.24
C VAL A 182 -9.11 14.21 14.57
N PHE A 183 -10.39 14.49 14.27
CA PHE A 183 -10.83 15.71 13.59
C PHE A 183 -10.36 17.04 14.23
N PRO A 184 -10.29 17.20 15.57
CA PRO A 184 -9.82 18.46 16.15
C PRO A 184 -8.39 18.83 15.77
N LEU A 185 -7.52 17.84 15.47
CA LEU A 185 -6.14 18.10 15.02
C LEU A 185 -6.12 18.72 13.61
N LEU A 186 -7.04 18.32 12.75
CA LEU A 186 -7.10 18.77 11.36
C LEU A 186 -7.60 20.21 11.23
N LYS A 187 -8.42 20.69 12.19
CA LYS A 187 -8.91 22.07 12.20
C LYS A 187 -7.79 23.09 12.39
N GLN A 188 -6.75 22.76 13.16
CA GLN A 188 -5.61 23.66 13.41
C GLN A 188 -4.77 23.89 12.15
N GLU A 189 -4.64 22.86 11.30
CA GLU A 189 -3.87 22.94 10.07
C GLU A 189 -4.60 23.71 8.96
N ASP A 190 -5.93 23.60 8.89
CA ASP A 190 -6.76 24.29 7.89
C ASP A 190 -6.67 25.82 8.00
N THR A 191 -6.36 26.38 9.18
CA THR A 191 -6.17 27.83 9.38
C THR A 191 -4.85 28.36 8.80
N VAL A 192 -3.82 27.51 8.72
CA VAL A 192 -2.48 27.86 8.18
C VAL A 192 -2.44 27.75 6.65
N ARG A 193 -3.33 26.94 6.05
CA ARG A 193 -3.31 26.57 4.63
C ARG A 193 -3.85 27.63 3.65
N LYS A 194 -4.29 28.80 4.10
CA LYS A 194 -4.99 29.81 3.27
C LYS A 194 -4.16 30.55 2.20
N ALA A 195 -2.89 30.24 2.01
CA ALA A 195 -2.01 30.93 1.06
C ALA A 195 -1.52 30.01 -0.09
N ASN A 196 -1.89 30.36 -1.31
CA ASN A 196 -1.47 29.84 -2.62
C ASN A 196 -2.25 28.62 -3.19
N LYS A 197 -3.26 28.95 -4.00
CA LYS A 197 -4.23 27.99 -4.53
C LYS A 197 -3.88 27.31 -5.88
N MET A 198 -2.85 27.71 -6.63
CA MET A 198 -2.78 27.31 -8.04
C MET A 198 -1.63 26.36 -8.45
N ASN A 199 -0.72 26.01 -7.54
CA ASN A 199 0.45 25.17 -7.85
C ASN A 199 0.45 23.79 -7.19
N SER A 200 -0.63 23.41 -6.50
CA SER A 200 -0.67 22.21 -5.65
C SER A 200 -0.30 20.91 -6.32
N PHE A 201 -0.65 20.74 -7.60
CA PHE A 201 -0.28 19.56 -8.36
C PHE A 201 1.23 19.53 -8.65
N LYS A 202 1.82 20.68 -9.01
CA LYS A 202 3.24 20.78 -9.35
C LYS A 202 4.14 20.76 -8.11
N ASP A 203 3.62 21.23 -6.96
CA ASP A 203 4.42 21.38 -5.73
C ASP A 203 4.95 20.02 -5.22
N GLY A 204 4.10 18.97 -5.21
CA GLY A 204 4.53 17.64 -4.79
C GLY A 204 5.67 17.08 -5.66
N TRP A 205 5.56 17.26 -6.98
CA TRP A 205 6.60 16.89 -7.93
C TRP A 205 7.85 17.74 -7.77
N ALA A 206 7.70 19.06 -7.62
CA ALA A 206 8.82 19.96 -7.40
C ALA A 206 9.61 19.60 -6.13
N ILE A 207 8.94 19.26 -5.03
CA ILE A 207 9.58 18.81 -3.79
C ILE A 207 10.36 17.51 -4.02
N ILE A 208 9.80 16.54 -4.72
CA ILE A 208 10.49 15.28 -5.03
C ILE A 208 11.77 15.56 -5.83
N TRP A 209 11.73 16.44 -6.82
CA TRP A 209 12.89 16.71 -7.68
C TRP A 209 13.92 17.63 -7.05
N THR A 210 13.53 18.58 -6.21
CA THR A 210 14.44 19.56 -5.59
C THR A 210 15.10 19.02 -4.32
N ASN A 211 14.40 18.23 -3.48
CA ASN A 211 15.00 17.61 -2.31
C ASN A 211 15.75 16.35 -2.70
N LYS A 212 17.09 16.38 -2.52
CA LYS A 212 17.96 15.25 -2.91
C LYS A 212 17.62 13.95 -2.18
N THR A 213 17.27 14.03 -0.90
CA THR A 213 16.92 12.85 -0.09
C THR A 213 15.63 12.22 -0.60
N ILE A 214 14.58 13.04 -0.78
CA ILE A 214 13.28 12.55 -1.27
C ILE A 214 13.42 12.00 -2.70
N ARG A 215 14.19 12.67 -3.56
CA ARG A 215 14.44 12.18 -4.92
C ARG A 215 15.13 10.82 -4.95
N THR A 216 16.19 10.62 -4.15
CA THR A 216 16.90 9.33 -4.09
C THR A 216 15.99 8.23 -3.55
N LEU A 217 15.22 8.53 -2.50
CA LEU A 217 14.22 7.63 -1.93
C LEU A 217 13.16 7.25 -2.98
N THR A 218 12.60 8.24 -3.68
CA THR A 218 11.57 7.99 -4.72
C THR A 218 12.14 7.15 -5.87
N PHE A 219 13.39 7.41 -6.26
CA PHE A 219 14.06 6.59 -7.28
C PHE A 219 14.21 5.13 -6.82
N MET A 220 14.64 4.89 -5.57
CA MET A 220 14.70 3.53 -5.02
C MET A 220 13.32 2.85 -5.01
N ASP A 221 12.29 3.58 -4.59
CA ASP A 221 10.93 3.04 -4.55
C ASP A 221 10.41 2.68 -5.94
N VAL A 222 10.65 3.52 -6.93
CA VAL A 222 10.32 3.23 -8.34
C VAL A 222 11.03 1.94 -8.80
N CYS A 223 12.33 1.81 -8.53
CA CYS A 223 13.10 0.63 -8.89
C CYS A 223 12.55 -0.65 -8.20
N GLU A 224 12.27 -0.56 -6.92
CA GLU A 224 11.71 -1.69 -6.16
C GLU A 224 10.31 -2.06 -6.62
N ASN A 225 9.45 -1.08 -6.92
CA ASN A 225 8.13 -1.33 -7.48
C ASN A 225 8.20 -1.94 -8.88
N MET A 226 9.18 -1.53 -9.70
CA MET A 226 9.43 -2.18 -11.01
C MET A 226 9.91 -3.62 -10.89
N ALA A 227 10.60 -3.97 -9.80
CA ALA A 227 10.95 -5.36 -9.49
C ALA A 227 9.85 -6.09 -8.71
N GLY A 228 8.94 -5.37 -8.05
CA GLY A 228 7.99 -5.93 -7.08
C GLY A 228 6.94 -6.87 -7.67
N ALA A 229 6.62 -6.74 -8.96
CA ALA A 229 5.65 -7.61 -9.62
C ALA A 229 6.09 -9.08 -9.69
N VAL A 230 7.35 -9.41 -9.41
CA VAL A 230 7.81 -10.80 -9.30
C VAL A 230 7.06 -11.59 -8.22
N TRP A 231 6.51 -10.90 -7.21
CA TRP A 231 5.71 -11.48 -6.12
C TRP A 231 4.22 -11.56 -6.44
N ILE A 232 3.80 -11.27 -7.67
CA ILE A 232 2.41 -11.49 -8.10
C ILE A 232 2.12 -12.98 -8.09
N GLY A 233 0.93 -13.33 -7.60
CA GLY A 233 0.50 -14.70 -7.34
C GLY A 233 0.78 -15.69 -8.48
N ALA A 234 0.56 -15.29 -9.74
CA ALA A 234 0.80 -16.17 -10.90
C ALA A 234 2.29 -16.53 -11.07
N ILE A 235 3.21 -15.58 -10.85
CA ILE A 235 4.66 -15.85 -10.97
C ILE A 235 5.12 -16.76 -9.83
N THR A 236 4.66 -16.49 -8.61
CA THR A 236 4.98 -17.33 -7.45
C THR A 236 4.41 -18.75 -7.61
N LEU A 237 3.21 -18.88 -8.16
CA LEU A 237 2.61 -20.17 -8.45
C LEU A 237 3.43 -20.95 -9.51
N ALA A 238 3.82 -20.27 -10.59
CA ALA A 238 4.67 -20.88 -11.63
C ALA A 238 6.03 -21.33 -11.06
N PHE A 239 6.64 -20.53 -10.18
CA PHE A 239 7.88 -20.92 -9.50
C PHE A 239 7.70 -22.16 -8.61
N VAL A 240 6.58 -22.25 -7.88
CA VAL A 240 6.25 -23.41 -7.04
C VAL A 240 6.10 -24.67 -7.89
N THR A 241 5.32 -24.59 -8.96
CA THR A 241 4.98 -25.78 -9.77
C THR A 241 6.12 -26.23 -10.70
N HIS A 242 6.85 -25.29 -11.29
CA HIS A 242 7.89 -25.61 -12.29
C HIS A 242 9.31 -25.64 -11.72
N ASP A 243 9.64 -24.76 -10.75
CA ASP A 243 11.00 -24.64 -10.24
C ASP A 243 11.24 -25.42 -8.93
N LEU A 244 10.22 -25.47 -8.05
CA LEU A 244 10.26 -26.25 -6.82
C LEU A 244 9.69 -27.66 -6.98
N ASN A 245 8.94 -27.92 -8.09
CA ASN A 245 8.23 -29.19 -8.38
C ASN A 245 7.28 -29.60 -7.24
N GLU A 246 6.53 -28.64 -6.70
CA GLU A 246 5.62 -28.83 -5.57
C GLU A 246 4.16 -28.55 -5.98
N SER A 247 3.22 -29.01 -5.15
CA SER A 247 1.79 -28.77 -5.33
C SER A 247 1.42 -27.29 -5.13
N GLU A 248 0.30 -26.85 -5.71
CA GLU A 248 -0.20 -25.48 -5.61
C GLU A 248 -0.40 -25.00 -4.16
N GLU A 249 -0.56 -25.90 -3.20
CA GLU A 249 -0.67 -25.60 -1.76
C GLU A 249 0.55 -24.86 -1.23
N TRP A 250 1.74 -25.15 -1.75
CA TRP A 250 2.98 -24.47 -1.35
C TRP A 250 2.99 -22.98 -1.66
N TRP A 251 2.23 -22.54 -2.67
CA TRP A 251 1.99 -21.12 -2.90
C TRP A 251 1.34 -20.45 -1.69
N GLY A 252 0.36 -21.14 -1.08
CA GLY A 252 -0.27 -20.67 0.17
C GLY A 252 0.74 -20.58 1.32
N PHE A 253 1.58 -21.60 1.51
CA PHE A 253 2.61 -21.61 2.56
C PHE A 253 3.66 -20.50 2.37
N ILE A 254 4.11 -20.25 1.13
CA ILE A 254 5.04 -19.17 0.78
C ILE A 254 4.44 -17.79 1.15
N ASN A 255 3.19 -17.55 0.77
CA ASN A 255 2.51 -16.31 1.14
C ASN A 255 2.37 -16.16 2.67
N ALA A 256 1.96 -17.23 3.37
CA ALA A 256 1.86 -17.21 4.83
C ALA A 256 3.22 -16.96 5.50
N ALA A 257 4.28 -17.56 4.99
CA ALA A 257 5.66 -17.35 5.46
C ALA A 257 6.10 -15.90 5.27
N TYR A 258 5.84 -15.30 4.09
CA TYR A 258 6.15 -13.91 3.80
C TYR A 258 5.43 -12.94 4.74
N TYR A 259 4.13 -13.09 4.93
CA TYR A 259 3.37 -12.24 5.83
C TYR A 259 3.76 -12.43 7.30
N THR A 260 4.06 -13.67 7.71
CA THR A 260 4.62 -13.93 9.05
C THR A 260 5.93 -13.17 9.24
N GLY A 261 6.84 -13.24 8.27
CA GLY A 261 8.06 -12.47 8.25
C GLY A 261 7.82 -10.96 8.30
N ALA A 262 6.83 -10.45 7.57
CA ALA A 262 6.47 -9.03 7.57
C ALA A 262 5.97 -8.55 8.95
N ILE A 263 5.15 -9.35 9.65
CA ILE A 263 4.72 -9.05 11.04
C ILE A 263 5.93 -9.06 11.99
N LEU A 264 6.78 -10.10 11.93
CA LEU A 264 8.00 -10.19 12.73
C LEU A 264 8.92 -9.00 12.44
N GLY A 265 9.02 -8.59 11.19
CA GLY A 265 9.77 -7.41 10.77
C GLY A 265 9.23 -6.11 11.35
N GLY A 266 7.90 -5.96 11.38
CA GLY A 266 7.25 -4.83 12.04
C GLY A 266 7.54 -4.78 13.54
N LEU A 267 7.47 -5.93 14.23
CA LEU A 267 7.82 -6.05 15.65
C LEU A 267 9.29 -5.72 15.90
N LEU A 268 10.21 -6.25 15.07
CA LEU A 268 11.64 -5.95 15.14
C LEU A 268 11.90 -4.46 14.93
N ALA A 269 11.31 -3.86 13.88
CA ALA A 269 11.45 -2.42 13.61
C ALA A 269 10.93 -1.55 14.77
N ALA A 270 9.81 -1.94 15.39
CA ALA A 270 9.29 -1.27 16.58
C ALA A 270 10.24 -1.39 17.78
N TRP A 271 10.84 -2.55 17.98
CA TRP A 271 11.79 -2.82 19.07
C TRP A 271 13.09 -2.02 18.90
N ILE A 272 13.71 -2.04 17.72
CA ILE A 272 14.93 -1.28 17.42
C ILE A 272 14.65 0.16 16.94
N SER A 273 13.43 0.68 17.11
CA SER A 273 12.98 1.97 16.54
C SER A 273 13.90 3.14 16.86
N ARG A 274 14.50 3.18 18.06
CA ARG A 274 15.47 4.22 18.45
C ARG A 274 16.74 4.19 17.60
N LEU A 275 17.19 3.00 17.22
CA LEU A 275 18.37 2.82 16.38
C LEU A 275 18.07 3.22 14.93
N ILE A 276 16.94 2.75 14.39
CA ILE A 276 16.46 3.11 13.05
C ILE A 276 16.30 4.63 12.94
N GLN A 277 15.68 5.29 13.96
CA GLN A 277 15.45 6.72 13.97
C GLN A 277 16.73 7.56 13.85
N LYS A 278 17.85 7.06 14.38
CA LYS A 278 19.16 7.74 14.29
C LYS A 278 19.81 7.64 12.91
N GLN A 279 19.48 6.61 12.13
CA GLN A 279 20.18 6.27 10.89
C GLN A 279 19.19 5.76 9.82
N LEU A 280 18.10 6.50 9.61
CA LEU A 280 16.99 6.14 8.70
C LEU A 280 17.48 5.71 7.31
N LEU A 281 18.38 6.51 6.70
CA LEU A 281 18.91 6.23 5.35
C LEU A 281 19.71 4.93 5.30
N LEU A 282 20.49 4.66 6.35
CA LEU A 282 21.26 3.41 6.43
C LEU A 282 20.34 2.20 6.53
N PHE A 283 19.34 2.24 7.42
CA PHE A 283 18.40 1.14 7.60
C PHE A 283 17.52 0.91 6.37
N MET A 284 17.12 1.98 5.67
CA MET A 284 16.41 1.88 4.41
C MET A 284 17.28 1.15 3.37
N ALA A 285 18.51 1.60 3.16
CA ALA A 285 19.39 1.03 2.15
C ALA A 285 19.83 -0.40 2.50
N ALA A 286 20.14 -0.68 3.77
CA ALA A 286 20.48 -2.02 4.24
C ALA A 286 19.30 -2.98 4.10
N GLY A 287 18.07 -2.54 4.41
CA GLY A 287 16.86 -3.33 4.22
C GLY A 287 16.64 -3.72 2.76
N SER A 288 16.74 -2.75 1.84
CA SER A 288 16.69 -3.00 0.39
C SER A 288 17.77 -3.97 -0.07
N PHE A 289 19.00 -3.77 0.37
CA PHE A 289 20.13 -4.62 0.00
C PHE A 289 19.93 -6.07 0.47
N ILE A 290 19.56 -6.27 1.74
CA ILE A 290 19.30 -7.61 2.30
C ILE A 290 18.12 -8.27 1.58
N TYR A 291 17.05 -7.52 1.34
CA TYR A 291 15.88 -8.02 0.59
C TYR A 291 16.28 -8.47 -0.82
N ALA A 292 17.08 -7.69 -1.54
CA ALA A 292 17.57 -8.04 -2.88
C ALA A 292 18.43 -9.32 -2.87
N VAL A 293 19.36 -9.44 -1.93
CA VAL A 293 20.19 -10.64 -1.78
C VAL A 293 19.33 -11.87 -1.49
N LEU A 294 18.39 -11.76 -0.56
CA LEU A 294 17.48 -12.86 -0.23
C LEU A 294 16.60 -13.25 -1.44
N THR A 295 16.16 -12.27 -2.27
CA THR A 295 15.41 -12.54 -3.50
C THR A 295 16.27 -13.28 -4.53
N ILE A 296 17.54 -12.93 -4.67
CA ILE A 296 18.49 -13.67 -5.54
C ILE A 296 18.67 -15.11 -5.03
N VAL A 297 18.90 -15.28 -3.72
CA VAL A 297 19.03 -16.63 -3.12
C VAL A 297 17.74 -17.43 -3.31
N PHE A 298 16.56 -16.78 -3.17
CA PHE A 298 15.27 -17.42 -3.43
C PHE A 298 15.14 -17.89 -4.88
N SER A 299 15.60 -17.10 -5.85
CA SER A 299 15.56 -17.47 -7.26
C SER A 299 16.41 -18.70 -7.58
N LEU A 300 17.55 -18.86 -6.89
CA LEU A 300 18.48 -19.99 -7.10
C LEU A 300 18.10 -21.24 -6.31
N ASN A 301 17.10 -21.11 -5.42
CA ASN A 301 16.66 -22.20 -4.56
C ASN A 301 15.81 -23.23 -5.31
N SER A 302 15.95 -24.50 -4.92
CA SER A 302 15.12 -25.62 -5.38
C SER A 302 14.53 -26.43 -4.22
N LEU A 303 14.75 -25.98 -2.95
CA LEU A 303 14.22 -26.64 -1.77
C LEU A 303 13.01 -25.92 -1.23
N PRO A 304 11.82 -26.54 -1.17
CA PRO A 304 10.58 -25.88 -0.74
C PRO A 304 10.67 -25.30 0.67
N TRP A 305 11.25 -26.02 1.62
CA TRP A 305 11.41 -25.54 3.00
C TRP A 305 12.35 -24.34 3.13
N LEU A 306 13.40 -24.29 2.29
CA LEU A 306 14.30 -23.13 2.25
C LEU A 306 13.56 -21.91 1.67
N ALA A 307 12.65 -22.09 0.72
CA ALA A 307 11.81 -21.01 0.20
C ALA A 307 10.96 -20.36 1.32
N LEU A 308 10.36 -21.17 2.21
CA LEU A 308 9.61 -20.63 3.37
C LEU A 308 10.51 -19.83 4.31
N LEU A 309 11.69 -20.37 4.64
CA LEU A 309 12.65 -19.68 5.51
C LEU A 309 13.09 -18.34 4.90
N LEU A 310 13.40 -18.33 3.61
CA LEU A 310 13.81 -17.11 2.89
C LEU A 310 12.69 -16.08 2.90
N CYS A 311 11.43 -16.47 2.68
CA CYS A 311 10.28 -15.58 2.75
C CYS A 311 10.08 -14.98 4.16
N ILE A 312 10.26 -15.79 5.22
CA ILE A 312 10.24 -15.26 6.60
C ILE A 312 11.36 -14.24 6.82
N LEU A 313 12.57 -14.48 6.31
CA LEU A 313 13.71 -13.57 6.46
C LEU A 313 13.59 -12.29 5.62
N MET A 314 12.94 -12.36 4.46
CA MET A 314 12.66 -11.19 3.62
C MET A 314 11.74 -10.18 4.31
N GLY A 315 10.78 -10.66 5.11
CA GLY A 315 9.81 -9.80 5.79
C GLY A 315 10.45 -8.72 6.66
N PRO A 316 11.36 -9.02 7.59
CA PRO A 316 12.08 -8.03 8.38
C PRO A 316 12.86 -7.03 7.53
N ALA A 317 13.55 -7.48 6.48
CA ALA A 317 14.32 -6.61 5.59
C ALA A 317 13.41 -5.60 4.89
N TYR A 318 12.30 -6.08 4.32
CA TYR A 318 11.29 -5.24 3.68
C TYR A 318 10.66 -4.25 4.65
N GLN A 319 10.25 -4.70 5.84
CA GLN A 319 9.56 -3.84 6.81
C GLN A 319 10.46 -2.74 7.40
N ILE A 320 11.71 -3.05 7.69
CA ILE A 320 12.68 -2.04 8.16
C ILE A 320 12.91 -1.00 7.06
N ARG A 321 13.03 -1.43 5.81
CA ARG A 321 13.14 -0.55 4.64
C ARG A 321 11.91 0.35 4.52
N ASP A 322 10.70 -0.23 4.50
CA ASP A 322 9.44 0.49 4.30
C ASP A 322 9.19 1.52 5.43
N VAL A 323 9.34 1.12 6.69
CA VAL A 323 9.19 2.01 7.84
C VAL A 323 10.21 3.16 7.81
N SER A 324 11.44 2.89 7.40
CA SER A 324 12.47 3.91 7.26
C SER A 324 12.11 4.91 6.16
N GLN A 325 11.68 4.43 5.01
CA GLN A 325 11.21 5.25 3.88
C GLN A 325 10.03 6.15 4.27
N GLN A 326 9.00 5.58 4.86
CA GLN A 326 7.83 6.32 5.33
C GLN A 326 8.24 7.43 6.31
N THR A 327 9.15 7.10 7.25
CA THR A 327 9.63 8.06 8.24
C THR A 327 10.46 9.17 7.60
N ILE A 328 11.32 8.87 6.61
CA ILE A 328 12.09 9.89 5.88
C ILE A 328 11.15 10.84 5.16
N LEU A 329 10.15 10.33 4.42
CA LEU A 329 9.15 11.17 3.75
C LEU A 329 8.45 12.12 4.74
N GLN A 330 8.10 11.62 5.92
CA GLN A 330 7.40 12.37 6.97
C GLN A 330 8.28 13.40 7.66
N THR A 331 9.59 13.18 7.75
CA THR A 331 10.53 14.10 8.41
C THR A 331 11.13 15.14 7.45
N GLU A 332 11.36 14.76 6.20
CA GLU A 332 11.96 15.63 5.17
C GLU A 332 10.93 16.52 4.47
N THR A 333 9.64 16.26 4.63
CA THR A 333 8.56 17.02 3.99
C THR A 333 7.80 17.83 5.03
N PRO A 334 7.61 19.14 4.84
CA PRO A 334 6.73 19.92 5.71
C PRO A 334 5.31 19.32 5.74
N VAL A 335 4.69 19.28 6.92
CA VAL A 335 3.37 18.63 7.12
C VAL A 335 2.33 19.15 6.11
N ARG A 336 2.34 20.47 5.84
CA ARG A 336 1.42 21.12 4.88
C ARG A 336 1.53 20.56 3.45
N ASP A 337 2.72 20.08 3.03
CA ASP A 337 2.99 19.62 1.66
C ASP A 337 3.03 18.08 1.57
N LEU A 338 2.93 17.40 2.71
CA LEU A 338 3.10 15.96 2.80
C LEU A 338 2.04 15.19 1.97
N SER A 339 0.79 15.65 1.95
CA SER A 339 -0.26 15.05 1.11
C SER A 339 0.03 15.20 -0.39
N LYS A 340 0.70 16.29 -0.80
CA LYS A 340 1.11 16.52 -2.20
C LYS A 340 2.23 15.57 -2.61
N VAL A 341 3.23 15.38 -1.72
CA VAL A 341 4.33 14.44 -1.94
C VAL A 341 3.81 13.00 -1.97
N TYR A 342 2.95 12.61 -1.02
CA TYR A 342 2.34 11.28 -1.04
C TYR A 342 1.51 11.02 -2.29
N SER A 343 0.78 12.03 -2.79
CA SER A 343 0.03 11.90 -4.04
C SER A 343 0.95 11.66 -5.24
N ALA A 344 2.01 12.46 -5.40
CA ALA A 344 2.97 12.29 -6.49
C ALA A 344 3.71 10.94 -6.38
N HIS A 345 4.09 10.56 -5.17
CA HIS A 345 4.72 9.26 -4.89
C HIS A 345 3.79 8.08 -5.22
N TYR A 346 2.52 8.16 -4.84
CA TYR A 346 1.52 7.14 -5.14
C TYR A 346 1.36 6.92 -6.65
N VAL A 347 1.37 8.00 -7.43
CA VAL A 347 1.30 7.90 -8.90
C VAL A 347 2.52 7.21 -9.47
N LEU A 348 3.74 7.62 -9.06
CA LEU A 348 4.98 6.97 -9.50
C LEU A 348 4.98 5.48 -9.16
N SER A 349 4.63 5.13 -7.92
CA SER A 349 4.54 3.73 -7.49
C SER A 349 3.53 2.94 -8.31
N SER A 350 2.32 3.49 -8.53
CA SER A 350 1.28 2.81 -9.29
C SER A 350 1.65 2.58 -10.75
N VAL A 351 2.27 3.58 -11.40
CA VAL A 351 2.78 3.45 -12.78
C VAL A 351 3.90 2.41 -12.84
N SER A 352 4.84 2.46 -11.89
CA SER A 352 5.96 1.52 -11.82
C SER A 352 5.48 0.08 -11.64
N VAL A 353 4.50 -0.15 -10.75
CA VAL A 353 3.89 -1.49 -10.56
C VAL A 353 3.18 -1.94 -11.83
N GLY A 354 2.40 -1.06 -12.49
CA GLY A 354 1.71 -1.40 -13.73
C GLY A 354 2.68 -1.81 -14.85
N LEU A 355 3.76 -1.04 -15.03
CA LEU A 355 4.83 -1.38 -15.98
C LEU A 355 5.54 -2.68 -15.59
N SER A 356 5.80 -2.87 -14.30
CA SER A 356 6.41 -4.10 -13.77
C SER A 356 5.59 -5.33 -14.11
N ILE A 357 4.27 -5.31 -13.89
CA ILE A 357 3.37 -6.42 -14.20
C ILE A 357 3.52 -6.83 -15.68
N PHE A 358 3.55 -5.83 -16.56
CA PHE A 358 3.68 -6.08 -18.00
C PHE A 358 5.03 -6.71 -18.36
N PHE A 359 6.14 -6.12 -17.93
CA PHE A 359 7.48 -6.62 -18.26
C PHE A 359 7.79 -7.96 -17.59
N VAL A 360 7.40 -8.12 -16.33
CA VAL A 360 7.59 -9.36 -15.56
C VAL A 360 6.83 -10.51 -16.20
N GLY A 361 5.58 -10.27 -16.67
CA GLY A 361 4.81 -11.28 -17.40
C GLY A 361 5.52 -11.73 -18.67
N LEU A 362 5.97 -10.81 -19.52
CA LEU A 362 6.71 -11.12 -20.73
C LEU A 362 8.01 -11.92 -20.47
N ILE A 363 8.76 -11.55 -19.45
CA ILE A 363 9.99 -12.25 -19.08
C ILE A 363 9.68 -13.64 -18.53
N ALA A 364 8.62 -13.78 -17.73
CA ALA A 364 8.21 -15.06 -17.18
C ALA A 364 7.80 -16.06 -18.28
N ASP A 365 7.04 -15.58 -19.27
CA ASP A 365 6.61 -16.41 -20.41
C ASP A 365 7.80 -16.85 -21.29
N ALA A 366 8.81 -15.98 -21.45
CA ALA A 366 9.97 -16.27 -22.30
C ALA A 366 11.08 -17.09 -21.60
N PHE A 367 11.32 -16.84 -20.31
CA PHE A 367 12.51 -17.33 -19.60
C PHE A 367 12.18 -18.03 -18.26
N GLY A 368 10.91 -18.14 -17.90
CA GLY A 368 10.45 -18.78 -16.66
C GLY A 368 10.51 -17.90 -15.43
N ALA A 369 9.82 -18.33 -14.35
CA ALA A 369 9.65 -17.57 -13.10
C ALA A 369 10.98 -17.36 -12.36
N ARG A 370 11.88 -18.34 -12.36
CA ARG A 370 13.20 -18.27 -11.75
C ARG A 370 14.02 -17.08 -12.26
N THR A 371 14.03 -16.88 -13.58
CA THR A 371 14.75 -15.77 -14.23
C THR A 371 14.19 -14.42 -13.80
N VAL A 372 12.86 -14.32 -13.64
CA VAL A 372 12.20 -13.10 -13.20
C VAL A 372 12.64 -12.71 -11.79
N TYR A 373 12.68 -13.66 -10.83
CA TYR A 373 13.18 -13.41 -9.48
C TYR A 373 14.66 -13.00 -9.49
N LEU A 374 15.48 -13.65 -10.30
CA LEU A 374 16.91 -13.33 -10.41
C LEU A 374 17.12 -11.90 -10.92
N LEU A 375 16.48 -11.55 -12.03
CA LEU A 375 16.58 -10.22 -12.62
C LEU A 375 16.01 -9.13 -11.70
N GLY A 376 14.87 -9.38 -11.06
CA GLY A 376 14.28 -8.48 -10.08
C GLY A 376 15.21 -8.23 -8.89
N GLY A 377 15.77 -9.30 -8.33
CA GLY A 377 16.74 -9.21 -7.23
C GLY A 377 18.02 -8.45 -7.60
N LEU A 378 18.60 -8.72 -8.78
CA LEU A 378 19.78 -8.01 -9.31
C LEU A 378 19.47 -6.53 -9.55
N PHE A 379 18.31 -6.21 -10.11
CA PHE A 379 17.89 -4.83 -10.35
C PHE A 379 17.78 -4.03 -9.04
N VAL A 380 17.10 -4.58 -8.02
CA VAL A 380 17.01 -3.94 -6.70
C VAL A 380 18.40 -3.83 -6.04
N LEU A 381 19.27 -4.83 -6.19
CA LEU A 381 20.63 -4.82 -5.65
C LEU A 381 21.45 -3.66 -6.23
N ILE A 382 21.39 -3.46 -7.54
CA ILE A 382 22.09 -2.36 -8.22
C ILE A 382 21.53 -1.01 -7.74
N CYS A 383 20.19 -0.86 -7.71
CA CYS A 383 19.55 0.38 -7.28
C CYS A 383 19.85 0.72 -5.82
N SER A 384 19.86 -0.27 -4.92
CA SER A 384 20.23 -0.07 -3.51
C SER A 384 21.70 0.32 -3.37
N GLY A 385 22.60 -0.28 -4.15
CA GLY A 385 24.01 0.09 -4.20
C GLY A 385 24.26 1.53 -4.63
N ILE A 386 23.58 1.98 -5.69
CA ILE A 386 23.63 3.38 -6.15
C ILE A 386 23.14 4.34 -5.06
N ALA A 387 22.05 4.00 -4.38
CA ALA A 387 21.51 4.81 -3.30
C ALA A 387 22.46 4.89 -2.10
N ILE A 388 23.09 3.79 -1.69
CA ILE A 388 24.10 3.78 -0.62
C ILE A 388 25.25 4.73 -0.98
N LEU A 389 25.77 4.65 -2.20
CA LEU A 389 26.84 5.53 -2.66
C LEU A 389 26.41 7.01 -2.67
N ALA A 390 25.19 7.31 -3.09
CA ALA A 390 24.66 8.67 -3.06
C ALA A 390 24.57 9.22 -1.63
N PHE A 391 24.10 8.42 -0.67
CA PHE A 391 24.02 8.81 0.74
C PHE A 391 25.38 8.99 1.39
N MET A 392 26.36 8.12 1.11
CA MET A 392 27.72 8.25 1.62
C MET A 392 28.38 9.55 1.13
N ARG A 393 28.17 9.92 -0.14
CA ARG A 393 28.66 11.19 -0.70
C ARG A 393 28.02 12.43 -0.07
N GLN A 394 26.73 12.34 0.31
CA GLN A 394 26.05 13.45 1.00
C GLN A 394 26.62 13.66 2.40
N LYS A 395 26.83 12.58 3.17
CA LYS A 395 27.39 12.64 4.52
C LYS A 395 28.82 13.23 4.53
N LYS A 396 29.63 12.93 3.50
CA LYS A 396 31.01 13.46 3.37
C LYS A 396 31.07 14.95 3.00
N LYS A 397 29.97 15.54 2.50
CA LYS A 397 29.88 16.97 2.18
C LYS A 397 29.29 17.81 3.31
N SER A 398 28.67 17.20 4.31
CA SER A 398 28.02 17.86 5.46
C SER A 398 28.84 17.76 6.75
N GLY A 399 29.95 17.04 6.80
CA GLY A 399 30.98 17.04 7.85
C GLY A 399 32.27 17.65 7.33
#